data_445b98aea7c1832b2686f2e968466f23
#
_entry.id   445b98aea7c1832b2686f2e968466f23
#
_cell.length_a   1.000
_cell.length_b   1.000
_cell.length_c   1.000
_cell.angle_alpha   90.00
_cell.angle_beta   90.00
_cell.angle_gamma   90.00
#
_symmetry.space_group_name_H-M   'P 1'
#
loop_
_entity.id
_entity.type
_entity.pdbx_description
1 polymer ?
#
loop_
_entity_poly.entity_id
_entity_poly.type
_entity_poly.pdbx_seq_one_letter_code
_entity_poly.pdbx_strand_id
1 'polypeptide(L)'
;KISHTEGESNTSVARSAWVAKNHDETTRQLLKRDAKAFLHQSLSSPCVSTISKAEGIWIEDTSGRRYMDFHGNSAHHIGYAHPRLVAAIKD
;
A
#
# COMPACT_ATOMS: atom_id res chain seq x y z
N LYS A 1 -17.69 12.05 -21.84
CA LYS A 1 -16.43 11.81 -21.13
C LYS A 1 -16.71 11.49 -19.67
N ILE A 2 -16.20 10.39 -19.19
CA ILE A 2 -16.33 10.00 -17.79
C ILE A 2 -15.34 10.81 -16.96
N SER A 3 -15.87 11.50 -15.95
CA SER A 3 -15.03 12.20 -14.97
C SER A 3 -14.58 11.21 -13.91
N HIS A 4 -13.29 11.14 -13.66
CA HIS A 4 -12.73 10.30 -12.62
C HIS A 4 -12.43 11.11 -11.38
N THR A 5 -12.67 10.51 -10.20
CA THR A 5 -12.24 11.08 -8.94
C THR A 5 -10.71 10.94 -8.81
N GLU A 6 -10.11 11.68 -7.91
CA GLU A 6 -8.68 11.56 -7.66
C GLU A 6 -8.30 10.13 -7.26
N GLY A 7 -9.17 9.46 -6.48
CA GLY A 7 -8.95 8.08 -6.09
C GLY A 7 -8.93 7.10 -7.25
N GLU A 8 -9.67 7.40 -8.33
CA GLU A 8 -9.72 6.57 -9.52
C GLU A 8 -8.57 6.87 -10.48
N SER A 9 -8.32 8.13 -10.74
CA SER A 9 -7.34 8.54 -11.75
C SER A 9 -5.91 8.56 -11.21
N ASN A 10 -5.75 8.96 -9.98
CA ASN A 10 -4.43 9.03 -9.32
C ASN A 10 -3.36 9.75 -10.17
N THR A 11 -3.76 10.81 -10.89
CA THR A 11 -2.96 11.40 -11.96
C THR A 11 -2.60 12.87 -11.78
N SER A 12 -2.61 13.40 -10.55
CA SER A 12 -2.18 14.79 -10.34
C SER A 12 -0.70 14.97 -10.67
N VAL A 13 -0.33 16.18 -11.12
CA VAL A 13 1.06 16.52 -11.43
C VAL A 13 1.97 16.28 -10.21
N ALA A 14 1.52 16.72 -9.03
CA ALA A 14 2.26 16.52 -7.79
C ALA A 14 2.51 15.04 -7.49
N ARG A 15 1.50 14.20 -7.71
CA ARG A 15 1.61 12.76 -7.51
C ARG A 15 2.57 12.12 -8.51
N SER A 16 2.48 12.49 -9.77
CA SER A 16 3.41 11.97 -10.79
C SER A 16 4.86 12.33 -10.46
N ALA A 17 5.09 13.55 -10.00
CA ALA A 17 6.42 13.98 -9.57
C ALA A 17 6.90 13.20 -8.34
N TRP A 18 6.01 12.95 -7.38
CA TRP A 18 6.33 12.16 -6.19
C TRP A 18 6.68 10.71 -6.56
N VAL A 19 5.89 10.09 -7.43
CA VAL A 19 6.13 8.72 -7.90
C VAL A 19 7.48 8.62 -8.61
N ALA A 20 7.78 9.56 -9.51
CA ALA A 20 9.04 9.58 -10.25
C ALA A 20 10.24 9.65 -9.31
N LYS A 21 10.11 10.41 -8.22
CA LYS A 21 11.18 10.59 -7.24
C LYS A 21 11.33 9.42 -6.27
N ASN A 22 10.22 8.82 -5.86
CA ASN A 22 10.21 7.91 -4.70
C ASN A 22 10.04 6.41 -5.05
N HIS A 23 9.51 6.06 -6.21
CA HIS A 23 9.40 4.67 -6.61
C HIS A 23 10.73 4.16 -7.15
N ASP A 24 11.22 3.07 -6.58
CA ASP A 24 12.32 2.31 -7.15
C ASP A 24 11.81 1.27 -8.16
N GLU A 25 12.71 0.54 -8.78
CA GLU A 25 12.36 -0.45 -9.79
C GLU A 25 11.54 -1.61 -9.20
N THR A 26 11.86 -2.04 -7.99
CA THR A 26 11.12 -3.10 -7.29
C THR A 26 9.66 -2.71 -7.10
N THR A 27 9.42 -1.48 -6.63
CA THR A 27 8.07 -0.94 -6.44
C THR A 27 7.32 -0.87 -7.77
N ARG A 28 7.95 -0.35 -8.83
CA ARG A 28 7.34 -0.25 -10.15
C ARG A 28 6.92 -1.60 -10.71
N GLN A 29 7.79 -2.59 -10.61
CA GLN A 29 7.51 -3.94 -11.09
C GLN A 29 6.38 -4.61 -10.31
N LEU A 30 6.36 -4.45 -8.99
CA LEU A 30 5.30 -5.01 -8.16
C LEU A 30 3.94 -4.39 -8.49
N LEU A 31 3.87 -3.07 -8.61
CA LEU A 31 2.64 -2.36 -9.01
C LEU A 31 2.17 -2.77 -10.40
N LYS A 32 3.09 -2.99 -11.33
CA LYS A 32 2.76 -3.46 -12.68
C LYS A 32 2.18 -4.88 -12.66
N ARG A 33 2.72 -5.75 -11.85
CA ARG A 33 2.19 -7.11 -11.66
C ARG A 33 0.81 -7.09 -11.02
N ASP A 34 0.64 -6.26 -9.99
CA ASP A 34 -0.65 -6.07 -9.32
C ASP A 34 -1.72 -5.60 -10.31
N ALA A 35 -1.41 -4.62 -11.13
CA ALA A 35 -2.33 -4.08 -12.13
C ALA A 35 -2.76 -5.11 -13.19
N LYS A 36 -1.95 -6.14 -13.43
CA LYS A 36 -2.30 -7.23 -14.34
C LYS A 36 -3.16 -8.32 -13.69
N ALA A 37 -2.98 -8.52 -12.40
CA ALA A 37 -3.58 -9.66 -11.69
C ALA A 37 -4.90 -9.31 -10.99
N PHE A 38 -5.08 -8.08 -10.56
CA PHE A 38 -6.21 -7.68 -9.72
C PHE A 38 -7.09 -6.64 -10.40
N LEU A 39 -8.35 -6.61 -10.01
CA LEU A 39 -9.29 -5.60 -10.46
C LEU A 39 -8.89 -4.23 -9.90
N HIS A 40 -9.02 -3.22 -10.75
CA HIS A 40 -8.80 -1.84 -10.31
C HIS A 40 -9.85 -1.44 -9.28
N GLN A 41 -9.40 -0.87 -8.18
CA GLN A 41 -10.28 -0.36 -7.13
C GLN A 41 -10.21 1.16 -7.06
N SER A 42 -11.37 1.77 -6.90
CA SER A 42 -11.45 3.20 -6.61
C SER A 42 -11.23 3.41 -5.12
N LEU A 43 -10.19 4.10 -4.75
CA LEU A 43 -9.80 4.32 -3.36
C LEU A 43 -9.95 5.80 -3.00
N SER A 44 -10.40 6.05 -1.76
CA SER A 44 -10.47 7.42 -1.24
C SER A 44 -9.07 8.03 -1.04
N SER A 45 -8.10 7.17 -0.77
CA SER A 45 -6.68 7.57 -0.67
C SER A 45 -5.88 6.66 -1.60
N PRO A 46 -5.33 7.20 -2.67
CA PRO A 46 -4.61 6.39 -3.64
C PRO A 46 -3.37 5.73 -3.04
N CYS A 47 -3.21 4.45 -3.34
CA CYS A 47 -2.00 3.73 -2.97
C CYS A 47 -0.84 4.17 -3.86
N VAL A 48 0.21 4.65 -3.25
CA VAL A 48 1.37 5.16 -3.98
C VAL A 48 2.65 4.39 -3.69
N SER A 49 2.56 3.35 -2.87
CA SER A 49 3.73 2.55 -2.52
C SER A 49 3.33 1.09 -2.29
N THR A 50 4.31 0.25 -2.05
CA THR A 50 4.14 -1.18 -1.81
C THR A 50 4.76 -1.55 -0.47
N ILE A 51 4.14 -2.50 0.23
CA ILE A 51 4.56 -2.92 1.57
C ILE A 51 5.31 -4.24 1.45
N SER A 52 6.49 -4.29 2.08
CA SER A 52 7.27 -5.53 2.17
C SER A 52 7.03 -6.25 3.48
N LYS A 53 6.74 -5.51 4.56
CA LYS A 53 6.68 -6.08 5.91
C LYS A 53 5.80 -5.24 6.81
N ALA A 54 5.10 -5.89 7.72
CA ALA A 54 4.33 -5.22 8.76
C ALA A 54 4.45 -6.00 10.07
N GLU A 55 4.69 -5.30 11.18
CA GLU A 55 4.82 -5.90 12.51
C GLU A 55 4.50 -4.87 13.59
N GLY A 56 3.61 -5.24 14.52
CA GLY A 56 3.13 -4.32 15.55
C GLY A 56 2.44 -3.11 14.93
N ILE A 57 2.94 -1.93 15.22
CA ILE A 57 2.43 -0.68 14.65
C ILE A 57 3.24 -0.21 13.43
N TRP A 58 4.25 -0.97 13.03
CA TRP A 58 5.18 -0.57 11.99
C TRP A 58 4.88 -1.26 10.67
N ILE A 59 4.92 -0.48 9.61
CA ILE A 59 4.93 -0.99 8.24
C ILE A 59 6.22 -0.52 7.56
N GLU A 60 6.73 -1.35 6.67
CA GLU A 60 7.93 -1.05 5.91
C GLU A 60 7.63 -1.20 4.42
N ASP A 61 8.01 -0.21 3.62
CA ASP A 61 7.82 -0.29 2.18
C ASP A 61 8.96 -1.08 1.52
N THR A 62 8.80 -1.35 0.23
CA THR A 62 9.80 -2.12 -0.52
C THR A 62 11.11 -1.36 -0.74
N SER A 63 11.14 -0.06 -0.43
CA SER A 63 12.34 0.76 -0.45
C SER A 63 13.06 0.83 0.90
N GLY A 64 12.53 0.14 1.93
CA GLY A 64 13.12 0.09 3.26
C GLY A 64 12.69 1.21 4.21
N ARG A 65 11.77 2.08 3.79
CA ARG A 65 11.26 3.14 4.67
C ARG A 65 10.24 2.56 5.63
N ARG A 66 10.26 3.03 6.88
CA ARG A 66 9.37 2.57 7.95
C ARG A 66 8.39 3.68 8.34
N TYR A 67 7.17 3.26 8.59
CA TYR A 67 6.08 4.16 9.00
C TYR A 67 5.35 3.58 10.20
N MET A 68 4.90 4.45 11.11
CA MET A 68 3.93 4.06 12.13
C MET A 68 2.54 4.07 11.51
N ASP A 69 1.82 2.97 11.63
CA ASP A 69 0.45 2.88 11.13
C ASP A 69 -0.54 3.13 12.25
N PHE A 70 -1.13 4.32 12.25
CA PHE A 70 -2.17 4.69 13.22
C PHE A 70 -3.58 4.37 12.74
N HIS A 71 -3.72 3.94 11.50
CA HIS A 71 -5.03 3.64 10.91
C HIS A 71 -5.36 2.15 10.98
N GLY A 72 -4.40 1.29 10.70
CA GLY A 72 -4.58 -0.17 10.72
C GLY A 72 -5.68 -0.65 9.78
N ASN A 73 -6.06 0.16 8.79
CA ASN A 73 -7.16 -0.12 7.87
C ASN A 73 -8.46 -0.53 8.58
N SER A 74 -8.70 -0.01 9.78
CA SER A 74 -9.85 -0.28 10.64
C SER A 74 -10.00 -1.76 11.07
N ALA A 75 -8.99 -2.58 10.84
CA ALA A 75 -9.07 -4.03 11.10
C ALA A 75 -7.97 -4.57 12.01
N HIS A 76 -6.82 -3.89 12.07
CA HIS A 76 -5.63 -4.41 12.78
C HIS A 76 -5.46 -3.79 14.17
N HIS A 77 -6.47 -3.93 15.02
CA HIS A 77 -6.50 -3.31 16.35
C HIS A 77 -5.40 -3.82 17.31
N ILE A 78 -4.90 -5.02 17.10
CA ILE A 78 -3.82 -5.61 17.92
C ILE A 78 -2.45 -5.48 17.26
N GLY A 79 -2.37 -4.72 16.17
CA GLY A 79 -1.14 -4.60 15.38
C GLY A 79 -0.99 -5.72 14.36
N TYR A 80 0.04 -5.59 13.54
CA TYR A 80 0.36 -6.57 12.50
C TYR A 80 1.18 -7.74 13.06
N ALA A 81 0.95 -8.92 12.52
CA ALA A 81 1.74 -10.13 12.83
C ALA A 81 1.79 -10.47 14.32
N HIS A 82 0.69 -10.27 15.04
CA HIS A 82 0.62 -10.65 16.46
C HIS A 82 0.86 -12.16 16.60
N PRO A 83 1.81 -12.61 17.42
CA PRO A 83 2.23 -14.02 17.45
C PRO A 83 1.09 -15.02 17.74
N ARG A 84 0.18 -14.68 18.65
CA ARG A 84 -0.96 -15.54 18.97
C ARG A 84 -1.94 -15.67 17.81
N LEU A 85 -2.19 -14.56 17.09
CA LEU A 85 -3.07 -14.58 15.92
C LEU A 85 -2.44 -15.37 14.78
N VAL A 86 -1.16 -15.16 14.51
CA VAL A 86 -0.44 -15.90 13.47
C VAL A 86 -0.46 -17.39 13.77
N ALA A 87 -0.21 -17.79 15.01
CA ALA A 87 -0.28 -19.19 15.42
C ALA A 87 -1.67 -19.78 15.21
N ALA A 88 -2.73 -19.06 15.57
CA ALA A 88 -4.10 -19.53 15.41
C ALA A 88 -4.47 -19.72 13.93
N ILE A 89 -4.01 -18.86 13.04
CA ILE A 89 -4.26 -18.97 11.60
C ILE A 89 -3.51 -20.17 11.00
N LYS A 90 -2.29 -20.43 11.44
CA LYS A 90 -1.48 -21.55 10.94
C LYS A 90 -1.96 -22.92 11.38
N ASP A 91 -2.66 -23.00 12.49
CA ASP A 91 -3.29 -24.23 12.95
C ASP A 91 -4.55 -24.52 12.13
#